data_7f9e2f00408249a7063075825d01436b
#
_entry.id   7f9e2f00408249a7063075825d01436b
#
_cell.length_a   1.000
_cell.length_b   1.000
_cell.length_c   1.000
_cell.angle_alpha   90.00
_cell.angle_beta   90.00
_cell.angle_gamma   90.00
#
_symmetry.space_group_name_H-M   'P 1'
#
loop_
_entity.id
_entity.type
_entity.pdbx_description
1 polymer ?
#
loop_
_entity_poly.entity_id
_entity_poly.type
_entity_poly.pdbx_seq_one_letter_code
_entity_poly.pdbx_strand_id
1 'polypeptide(L)'
;MTEEFDKARWTLPPWQPVAVALGIVAVVVAVLSFVTRAKPPAAGGIDNITAVQVPPGDSVLVGISLNFTNNGQKPLWVHTIKATLKTEKGEWSDDAAAAVDYDRYFQAFPDLKQNAEVPLIPEMRVPPGAQQKGMVIVSFPVAKDQFEQRKSLSVTIQPYDQKAVVLTR
;
A
#
# COMPACT_ATOMS: atom_id res chain seq x y z
N MET A 1 49.05 0.47 63.02
CA MET A 1 47.71 0.47 62.33
C MET A 1 47.91 1.02 60.94
N THR A 2 48.14 0.17 59.99
CA THR A 2 48.28 0.50 58.58
C THR A 2 47.04 -0.07 57.90
N GLU A 3 46.11 0.81 57.56
CA GLU A 3 44.96 0.43 56.77
C GLU A 3 45.43 0.16 55.34
N GLU A 4 45.39 -1.09 54.97
CA GLU A 4 45.46 -1.51 53.56
C GLU A 4 44.16 -1.09 52.86
N PHE A 5 44.24 0.00 52.17
CA PHE A 5 43.24 0.31 51.14
C PHE A 5 43.41 -0.67 50.00
N ASP A 6 42.60 -1.71 50.02
CA ASP A 6 42.48 -2.69 48.96
C ASP A 6 42.05 -1.97 47.69
N LYS A 7 43.01 -1.75 46.79
CA LYS A 7 42.75 -1.15 45.47
C LYS A 7 41.88 -2.12 44.68
N ALA A 8 40.60 -1.90 44.72
CA ALA A 8 39.67 -2.57 43.81
C ALA A 8 40.20 -2.37 42.37
N ARG A 9 40.90 -3.34 41.85
CA ARG A 9 41.28 -3.37 40.42
C ARG A 9 40.03 -3.57 39.61
N TRP A 10 39.59 -2.53 38.94
CA TRP A 10 38.63 -2.62 37.86
C TRP A 10 39.28 -3.48 36.74
N THR A 11 39.07 -4.79 36.79
CA THR A 11 39.39 -5.65 35.67
C THR A 11 38.22 -5.54 34.68
N LEU A 12 38.46 -4.85 33.58
CA LEU A 12 37.53 -4.91 32.46
C LEU A 12 37.30 -6.40 32.13
N PRO A 13 36.03 -6.81 31.96
CA PRO A 13 35.75 -8.20 31.61
C PRO A 13 36.49 -8.54 30.32
N PRO A 14 37.04 -9.77 30.19
CA PRO A 14 37.74 -10.18 28.97
C PRO A 14 36.82 -9.92 27.77
N TRP A 15 37.37 -9.34 26.71
CA TRP A 15 36.63 -8.89 25.54
C TRP A 15 35.76 -9.99 24.89
N GLN A 16 36.14 -11.25 25.05
CA GLN A 16 35.41 -12.40 24.51
C GLN A 16 33.96 -12.54 25.04
N PRO A 17 33.65 -12.52 26.35
CA PRO A 17 32.29 -12.59 26.84
C PRO A 17 31.48 -11.32 26.46
N VAL A 18 32.16 -10.16 26.36
CA VAL A 18 31.48 -8.94 25.90
C VAL A 18 31.06 -9.05 24.42
N ALA A 19 31.93 -9.58 23.57
CA ALA A 19 31.63 -9.81 22.16
C ALA A 19 30.51 -10.85 21.98
N VAL A 20 30.51 -11.92 22.77
CA VAL A 20 29.42 -12.91 22.76
C VAL A 20 28.09 -12.30 23.20
N ALA A 21 28.10 -11.53 24.29
CA ALA A 21 26.88 -10.85 24.77
C ALA A 21 26.32 -9.88 23.74
N LEU A 22 27.18 -9.08 23.07
CA LEU A 22 26.75 -8.19 21.97
C LEU A 22 26.19 -8.98 20.79
N GLY A 23 26.82 -10.12 20.44
CA GLY A 23 26.31 -11.01 19.38
C GLY A 23 24.92 -11.54 19.70
N ILE A 24 24.69 -12.00 20.92
CA ILE A 24 23.36 -12.47 21.36
C ILE A 24 22.33 -11.34 21.30
N VAL A 25 22.65 -10.15 21.79
CA VAL A 25 21.75 -8.99 21.72
C VAL A 25 21.43 -8.63 20.28
N ALA A 26 22.42 -8.61 19.39
CA ALA A 26 22.21 -8.33 17.96
C ALA A 26 21.28 -9.36 17.31
N VAL A 27 21.45 -10.64 17.61
CA VAL A 27 20.56 -11.71 17.11
C VAL A 27 19.15 -11.56 17.67
N VAL A 28 18.98 -11.30 18.95
CA VAL A 28 17.67 -11.09 19.59
C VAL A 28 16.98 -9.87 18.96
N VAL A 29 17.67 -8.75 18.77
CA VAL A 29 17.12 -7.55 18.11
C VAL A 29 16.75 -7.85 16.67
N ALA A 30 17.58 -8.58 15.92
CA ALA A 30 17.29 -8.97 14.54
C ALA A 30 16.03 -9.87 14.47
N VAL A 31 15.93 -10.88 15.33
CA VAL A 31 14.77 -11.77 15.40
C VAL A 31 13.51 -11.00 15.80
N LEU A 32 13.59 -10.16 16.84
CA LEU A 32 12.46 -9.32 17.23
C LEU A 32 12.03 -8.38 16.11
N SER A 33 12.99 -7.73 15.43
CA SER A 33 12.70 -6.86 14.28
C SER A 33 12.05 -7.61 13.12
N PHE A 34 12.41 -8.87 12.92
CA PHE A 34 11.82 -9.72 11.88
C PHE A 34 10.40 -10.17 12.26
N VAL A 35 10.20 -10.60 13.50
CA VAL A 35 8.90 -11.07 14.02
C VAL A 35 7.91 -9.92 14.19
N THR A 36 8.38 -8.74 14.58
CA THR A 36 7.55 -7.54 14.76
C THR A 36 7.36 -6.73 13.48
N ARG A 37 7.87 -7.18 12.33
CA ARG A 37 7.46 -6.59 11.04
C ARG A 37 5.95 -6.69 10.94
N ALA A 38 5.30 -5.55 11.21
CA ALA A 38 3.85 -5.46 11.16
C ALA A 38 3.38 -5.96 9.79
N LYS A 39 2.66 -7.07 9.76
CA LYS A 39 2.01 -7.55 8.54
C LYS A 39 1.17 -6.38 7.99
N PRO A 40 1.16 -6.16 6.68
CA PRO A 40 0.30 -5.13 6.12
C PRO A 40 -1.15 -5.40 6.56
N PRO A 41 -1.91 -4.35 6.92
CA PRO A 41 -3.28 -4.51 7.42
C PRO A 41 -4.20 -5.18 6.40
N ALA A 42 -3.85 -5.12 5.13
CA ALA A 42 -4.51 -5.87 4.08
C ALA A 42 -3.49 -6.25 2.99
N ALA A 43 -3.81 -7.29 2.24
CA ALA A 43 -3.06 -7.74 1.08
C ALA A 43 -4.03 -8.02 -0.06
N GLY A 44 -3.58 -7.77 -1.29
CA GLY A 44 -4.39 -7.98 -2.49
C GLY A 44 -3.64 -7.58 -3.74
N GLY A 45 -4.36 -7.35 -4.82
CA GLY A 45 -3.79 -6.98 -6.09
C GLY A 45 -4.77 -6.29 -7.02
N ILE A 46 -4.24 -5.83 -8.15
CA ILE A 46 -5.01 -5.28 -9.26
C ILE A 46 -5.28 -6.43 -10.23
N ASP A 47 -6.56 -6.75 -10.41
CA ASP A 47 -7.01 -7.84 -11.27
C ASP A 47 -7.01 -7.40 -12.75
N ASN A 48 -7.71 -6.30 -13.06
CA ASN A 48 -7.86 -5.78 -14.42
C ASN A 48 -7.65 -4.27 -14.47
N ILE A 49 -7.17 -3.82 -15.61
CA ILE A 49 -6.98 -2.40 -15.93
C ILE A 49 -7.56 -2.18 -17.32
N THR A 50 -8.54 -1.30 -17.44
CA THR A 50 -9.12 -0.87 -18.71
C THR A 50 -8.87 0.63 -18.86
N ALA A 51 -8.15 1.03 -19.90
CA ALA A 51 -7.78 2.42 -20.15
C ALA A 51 -8.43 2.90 -21.45
N VAL A 52 -9.13 4.04 -21.38
CA VAL A 52 -9.82 4.65 -22.52
C VAL A 52 -9.32 6.07 -22.70
N GLN A 53 -8.95 6.42 -23.95
CA GLN A 53 -8.55 7.77 -24.31
C GLN A 53 -9.75 8.71 -24.23
N VAL A 54 -9.57 9.85 -23.55
CA VAL A 54 -10.58 10.91 -23.52
C VAL A 54 -10.24 11.94 -24.60
N PRO A 55 -11.19 12.31 -25.48
CA PRO A 55 -10.95 13.38 -26.45
C PRO A 55 -10.68 14.74 -25.75
N PRO A 56 -9.75 15.57 -26.26
CA PRO A 56 -9.03 15.49 -27.52
C PRO A 56 -7.82 14.58 -27.57
N GLY A 57 -7.47 13.85 -26.51
CA GLY A 57 -6.37 12.89 -26.53
C GLY A 57 -5.29 13.13 -25.48
N ASP A 58 -5.45 14.13 -24.62
CA ASP A 58 -4.46 14.54 -23.62
C ASP A 58 -4.65 13.88 -22.25
N SER A 59 -5.73 13.08 -22.11
CA SER A 59 -6.02 12.38 -20.88
C SER A 59 -6.55 10.96 -21.13
N VAL A 60 -6.36 10.10 -20.15
CA VAL A 60 -6.86 8.73 -20.15
C VAL A 60 -7.75 8.50 -18.94
N LEU A 61 -8.91 7.92 -19.15
CA LEU A 61 -9.79 7.43 -18.10
C LEU A 61 -9.51 5.95 -17.87
N VAL A 62 -9.29 5.56 -16.63
CA VAL A 62 -8.82 4.22 -16.27
C VAL A 62 -9.77 3.58 -15.28
N GLY A 63 -10.35 2.47 -15.65
CA GLY A 63 -11.07 1.56 -14.77
C GLY A 63 -10.11 0.51 -14.21
N ILE A 64 -10.01 0.40 -12.90
CA ILE A 64 -9.11 -0.51 -12.20
C ILE A 64 -9.96 -1.44 -11.33
N SER A 65 -10.03 -2.71 -11.69
CA SER A 65 -10.65 -3.75 -10.85
C SER A 65 -9.59 -4.34 -9.94
N LEU A 66 -9.90 -4.45 -8.66
CA LEU A 66 -8.95 -4.90 -7.65
C LEU A 66 -9.62 -5.76 -6.59
N ASN A 67 -8.82 -6.53 -5.90
CA ASN A 67 -9.22 -7.30 -4.74
C ASN A 67 -8.24 -7.08 -3.59
N PHE A 68 -8.73 -7.15 -2.36
CA PHE A 68 -7.88 -7.16 -1.17
C PHE A 68 -8.58 -7.85 -0.01
N THR A 69 -7.79 -8.41 0.90
CA THR A 69 -8.25 -9.10 2.10
C THR A 69 -7.77 -8.32 3.33
N ASN A 70 -8.66 -8.03 4.25
CA ASN A 70 -8.30 -7.45 5.53
C ASN A 70 -7.62 -8.52 6.41
N ASN A 71 -6.30 -8.48 6.52
CA ASN A 71 -5.49 -9.38 7.34
C ASN A 71 -5.34 -8.89 8.80
N GLY A 72 -5.91 -7.73 9.12
CA GLY A 72 -5.87 -7.14 10.44
C GLY A 72 -6.88 -7.80 11.40
N GLN A 73 -6.77 -7.45 12.68
CA GLN A 73 -7.72 -7.87 13.72
C GLN A 73 -8.89 -6.92 13.89
N LYS A 74 -8.83 -5.74 13.26
CA LYS A 74 -9.87 -4.69 13.33
C LYS A 74 -10.53 -4.53 11.97
N PRO A 75 -11.82 -4.13 11.92
CA PRO A 75 -12.44 -3.73 10.67
C PRO A 75 -11.65 -2.60 10.00
N LEU A 76 -11.50 -2.69 8.69
CA LEU A 76 -10.88 -1.65 7.89
C LEU A 76 -12.01 -0.74 7.37
N TRP A 77 -11.99 0.53 7.76
CA TRP A 77 -12.90 1.56 7.27
C TRP A 77 -12.20 2.40 6.22
N VAL A 78 -12.64 2.31 4.98
CA VAL A 78 -12.05 3.06 3.87
C VAL A 78 -12.35 4.54 4.03
N HIS A 79 -11.31 5.39 4.06
CA HIS A 79 -11.47 6.85 4.08
C HIS A 79 -11.30 7.46 2.69
N THR A 80 -10.15 7.23 2.06
CA THR A 80 -9.89 7.72 0.70
C THR A 80 -9.28 6.62 -0.16
N ILE A 81 -9.50 6.73 -1.47
CA ILE A 81 -8.93 5.83 -2.47
C ILE A 81 -8.27 6.69 -3.53
N LYS A 82 -6.99 6.48 -3.77
CA LYS A 82 -6.19 7.23 -4.72
C LYS A 82 -5.41 6.29 -5.62
N ALA A 83 -5.37 6.57 -6.91
CA ALA A 83 -4.47 5.87 -7.81
C ALA A 83 -3.27 6.74 -8.17
N THR A 84 -2.11 6.11 -8.33
CA THR A 84 -0.86 6.76 -8.72
C THR A 84 -0.26 6.05 -9.91
N LEU A 85 -0.04 6.80 -10.97
CA LEU A 85 0.59 6.36 -12.21
C LEU A 85 2.04 6.85 -12.25
N LYS A 86 2.99 5.93 -12.51
CA LYS A 86 4.39 6.28 -12.78
C LYS A 86 4.75 5.94 -14.21
N THR A 87 5.30 6.92 -14.92
CA THR A 87 5.86 6.75 -16.26
C THR A 87 7.30 7.25 -16.29
N GLU A 88 7.93 7.22 -17.44
CA GLU A 88 9.25 7.85 -17.62
C GLU A 88 9.22 9.37 -17.50
N LYS A 89 8.08 9.99 -17.86
CA LYS A 89 7.91 11.45 -17.89
C LYS A 89 7.50 12.04 -16.56
N GLY A 90 7.05 11.23 -15.59
CA GLY A 90 6.63 11.72 -14.28
C GLY A 90 5.71 10.77 -13.52
N GLU A 91 5.18 11.30 -12.44
CA GLU A 91 4.23 10.64 -11.56
C GLU A 91 2.96 11.49 -11.45
N TRP A 92 1.81 10.87 -11.62
CA TRP A 92 0.50 11.50 -11.52
C TRP A 92 -0.36 10.73 -10.52
N SER A 93 -1.14 11.46 -9.76
CA SER A 93 -2.09 10.87 -8.82
C SER A 93 -3.45 11.49 -8.99
N ASP A 94 -4.49 10.66 -8.88
CA ASP A 94 -5.87 11.09 -8.91
C ASP A 94 -6.69 10.33 -7.87
N ASP A 95 -7.71 10.97 -7.32
CA ASP A 95 -8.65 10.35 -6.40
C ASP A 95 -9.69 9.55 -7.18
N ALA A 96 -10.18 8.46 -6.58
CA ALA A 96 -11.22 7.65 -7.21
C ALA A 96 -12.49 8.47 -7.43
N ALA A 97 -13.07 8.36 -8.62
CA ALA A 97 -14.33 9.00 -8.96
C ALA A 97 -15.46 8.54 -8.03
N ALA A 98 -16.43 9.42 -7.80
CA ALA A 98 -17.60 9.08 -6.99
C ALA A 98 -18.44 7.98 -7.67
N ALA A 99 -18.93 7.03 -6.88
CA ALA A 99 -19.71 5.91 -7.41
C ALA A 99 -20.97 6.35 -8.20
N VAL A 100 -21.55 7.49 -7.83
CA VAL A 100 -22.72 8.05 -8.53
C VAL A 100 -22.46 8.46 -9.98
N ASP A 101 -21.19 8.67 -10.35
CA ASP A 101 -20.79 9.06 -11.69
C ASP A 101 -20.48 7.86 -12.60
N TYR A 102 -20.42 6.63 -12.07
CA TYR A 102 -20.01 5.44 -12.83
C TYR A 102 -20.91 5.17 -14.02
N ASP A 103 -22.24 5.30 -13.86
CA ASP A 103 -23.19 5.10 -14.97
C ASP A 103 -22.93 6.07 -16.12
N ARG A 104 -22.56 7.31 -15.83
CA ARG A 104 -22.20 8.32 -16.83
C ARG A 104 -20.91 7.94 -17.55
N TYR A 105 -19.90 7.47 -16.81
CA TYR A 105 -18.65 6.99 -17.41
C TYR A 105 -18.88 5.76 -18.29
N PHE A 106 -19.70 4.80 -17.87
CA PHE A 106 -20.04 3.63 -18.67
C PHE A 106 -20.87 3.95 -19.91
N GLN A 107 -21.71 5.00 -19.86
CA GLN A 107 -22.45 5.48 -21.03
C GLN A 107 -21.52 6.19 -22.03
N ALA A 108 -20.62 7.02 -21.53
CA ALA A 108 -19.67 7.75 -22.38
C ALA A 108 -18.53 6.84 -22.92
N PHE A 109 -18.11 5.86 -22.14
CA PHE A 109 -17.00 4.96 -22.43
C PHE A 109 -17.38 3.50 -22.15
N PRO A 110 -18.11 2.84 -23.05
CA PRO A 110 -18.62 1.47 -22.83
C PRO A 110 -17.54 0.42 -22.53
N ASP A 111 -16.32 0.63 -23.04
CA ASP A 111 -15.20 -0.28 -22.81
C ASP A 111 -14.85 -0.45 -21.32
N LEU A 112 -15.08 0.58 -20.51
CA LEU A 112 -14.88 0.50 -19.06
C LEU A 112 -15.78 -0.52 -18.39
N LYS A 113 -16.89 -0.88 -19.02
CA LYS A 113 -17.87 -1.84 -18.49
C LYS A 113 -17.44 -3.29 -18.64
N GLN A 114 -16.48 -3.59 -19.49
CA GLN A 114 -16.07 -4.98 -19.78
C GLN A 114 -15.58 -5.75 -18.53
N ASN A 115 -14.94 -5.05 -17.61
CA ASN A 115 -14.43 -5.64 -16.36
C ASN A 115 -14.96 -4.88 -15.14
N ALA A 116 -16.22 -4.39 -15.26
CA ALA A 116 -16.80 -3.59 -14.19
C ALA A 116 -17.13 -4.47 -12.98
N GLU A 117 -16.69 -4.02 -11.82
CA GLU A 117 -17.02 -4.54 -10.51
C GLU A 117 -17.81 -3.49 -9.72
N VAL A 118 -18.29 -3.87 -8.55
CA VAL A 118 -18.97 -2.92 -7.66
C VAL A 118 -18.00 -1.78 -7.30
N PRO A 119 -18.43 -0.50 -7.38
CA PRO A 119 -17.57 0.60 -7.00
C PRO A 119 -17.03 0.47 -5.58
N LEU A 120 -15.74 0.68 -5.41
CA LEU A 120 -15.16 0.89 -4.07
C LEU A 120 -15.46 2.32 -3.64
N ILE A 121 -16.05 2.46 -2.48
CA ILE A 121 -16.49 3.75 -1.96
C ILE A 121 -15.86 4.06 -0.60
N PRO A 122 -15.67 5.35 -0.28
CA PRO A 122 -15.42 5.76 1.09
C PRO A 122 -16.51 5.24 2.05
N GLU A 123 -16.19 5.17 3.32
CA GLU A 123 -17.04 4.64 4.42
C GLU A 123 -17.35 3.12 4.30
N MET A 124 -16.80 2.43 3.31
CA MET A 124 -16.93 0.98 3.22
C MET A 124 -16.21 0.31 4.39
N ARG A 125 -16.91 -0.64 5.03
CA ARG A 125 -16.36 -1.44 6.11
C ARG A 125 -15.99 -2.82 5.63
N VAL A 126 -14.71 -3.20 5.79
CA VAL A 126 -14.21 -4.55 5.49
C VAL A 126 -13.87 -5.27 6.80
N PRO A 127 -14.65 -6.28 7.23
CA PRO A 127 -14.39 -7.01 8.46
C PRO A 127 -13.02 -7.72 8.45
N PRO A 128 -12.46 -8.06 9.64
CA PRO A 128 -11.29 -8.92 9.73
C PRO A 128 -11.46 -10.23 8.97
N GLY A 129 -10.45 -10.62 8.19
CA GLY A 129 -10.46 -11.82 7.38
C GLY A 129 -11.33 -11.77 6.12
N ALA A 130 -12.13 -10.72 5.92
CA ALA A 130 -12.98 -10.60 4.74
C ALA A 130 -12.17 -10.15 3.52
N GLN A 131 -12.51 -10.73 2.37
CA GLN A 131 -12.06 -10.30 1.06
C GLN A 131 -13.07 -9.32 0.47
N GLN A 132 -12.56 -8.23 -0.09
CA GLN A 132 -13.33 -7.25 -0.84
C GLN A 132 -12.82 -7.20 -2.28
N LYS A 133 -13.75 -7.25 -3.22
CA LYS A 133 -13.53 -6.92 -4.63
C LYS A 133 -14.22 -5.64 -4.97
N GLY A 134 -13.67 -4.90 -5.92
CA GLY A 134 -14.31 -3.71 -6.40
C GLY A 134 -13.53 -3.00 -7.48
N MET A 135 -14.10 -1.93 -7.99
CA MET A 135 -13.55 -1.13 -9.07
C MET A 135 -13.38 0.32 -8.63
N VAL A 136 -12.33 0.95 -9.11
CA VAL A 136 -12.14 2.41 -9.05
C VAL A 136 -11.96 2.97 -10.46
N ILE A 137 -12.48 4.17 -10.69
CA ILE A 137 -12.27 4.93 -11.93
C ILE A 137 -11.49 6.17 -11.59
N VAL A 138 -10.41 6.42 -12.35
CA VAL A 138 -9.51 7.57 -12.17
C VAL A 138 -9.14 8.16 -13.53
N SER A 139 -8.70 9.41 -13.55
CA SER A 139 -8.25 10.08 -14.76
C SER A 139 -6.81 10.52 -14.62
N PHE A 140 -6.00 10.31 -15.66
CA PHE A 140 -4.63 10.81 -15.70
C PHE A 140 -4.43 11.74 -16.90
N PRO A 141 -3.73 12.87 -16.73
CA PRO A 141 -3.44 13.83 -17.80
C PRO A 141 -2.27 13.34 -18.67
N VAL A 142 -2.44 12.19 -19.27
CA VAL A 142 -1.46 11.54 -20.16
C VAL A 142 -2.19 10.88 -21.32
N ALA A 143 -1.55 10.81 -22.50
CA ALA A 143 -2.07 10.06 -23.63
C ALA A 143 -2.07 8.53 -23.32
N LYS A 144 -2.95 7.79 -23.98
CA LYS A 144 -3.11 6.35 -23.78
C LYS A 144 -1.80 5.58 -24.00
N ASP A 145 -1.05 5.92 -25.05
CA ASP A 145 0.24 5.27 -25.33
C ASP A 145 1.25 5.45 -24.19
N GLN A 146 1.27 6.65 -23.59
CA GLN A 146 2.11 6.91 -22.41
C GLN A 146 1.64 6.13 -21.19
N PHE A 147 0.33 5.97 -21.01
CA PHE A 147 -0.23 5.12 -19.96
C PHE A 147 0.13 3.65 -20.17
N GLU A 148 0.10 3.15 -21.41
CA GLU A 148 0.47 1.76 -21.72
C GLU A 148 1.95 1.48 -21.46
N GLN A 149 2.83 2.47 -21.67
CA GLN A 149 4.27 2.41 -21.37
C GLN A 149 4.60 2.73 -19.89
N ARG A 150 3.62 2.67 -19.00
CA ARG A 150 3.82 2.97 -17.56
C ARG A 150 4.83 2.04 -16.91
N LYS A 151 5.56 2.58 -15.94
CA LYS A 151 6.45 1.82 -15.07
C LYS A 151 5.68 1.06 -13.99
N SER A 152 4.67 1.71 -13.43
CA SER A 152 3.77 1.09 -12.45
C SER A 152 2.46 1.86 -12.35
N LEU A 153 1.43 1.15 -11.91
CA LEU A 153 0.16 1.70 -11.47
C LEU A 153 -0.12 1.16 -10.07
N SER A 154 -0.38 2.04 -9.13
CA SER A 154 -0.72 1.65 -7.76
C SER A 154 -2.03 2.28 -7.32
N VAL A 155 -2.80 1.53 -6.55
CA VAL A 155 -3.99 2.02 -5.87
C VAL A 155 -3.72 2.01 -4.38
N THR A 156 -3.84 3.16 -3.75
CA THR A 156 -3.69 3.37 -2.32
C THR A 156 -5.07 3.52 -1.69
N ILE A 157 -5.42 2.59 -0.83
CA ILE A 157 -6.62 2.64 0.00
C ILE A 157 -6.17 3.12 1.38
N GLN A 158 -6.60 4.31 1.78
CA GLN A 158 -6.29 4.89 3.08
C GLN A 158 -7.45 4.64 4.04
N PRO A 159 -7.28 3.83 5.08
CA PRO A 159 -8.23 3.71 6.17
C PRO A 159 -8.14 4.89 7.14
N TYR A 160 -9.16 5.08 8.00
CA TYR A 160 -9.15 6.12 9.04
C TYR A 160 -8.04 5.90 10.08
N ASP A 161 -7.93 4.69 10.63
CA ASP A 161 -7.11 4.41 11.84
C ASP A 161 -6.01 3.38 11.59
N GLN A 162 -5.73 3.02 10.33
CA GLN A 162 -4.77 1.99 9.99
C GLN A 162 -3.81 2.50 8.91
N LYS A 163 -2.73 1.76 8.71
CA LYS A 163 -1.80 2.05 7.61
C LYS A 163 -2.48 1.88 6.27
N ALA A 164 -2.07 2.71 5.30
CA ALA A 164 -2.51 2.59 3.94
C ALA A 164 -2.24 1.21 3.35
N VAL A 165 -3.18 0.73 2.55
CA VAL A 165 -3.04 -0.48 1.75
C VAL A 165 -2.66 -0.06 0.35
N VAL A 166 -1.51 -0.50 -0.14
CA VAL A 166 -1.01 -0.16 -1.48
C VAL A 166 -1.02 -1.41 -2.34
N LEU A 167 -1.79 -1.38 -3.41
CA LEU A 167 -1.87 -2.44 -4.42
C LEU A 167 -1.17 -1.95 -5.67
N THR A 168 -0.22 -2.71 -6.20
CA THR A 168 0.62 -2.29 -7.33
C THR A 168 0.61 -3.32 -8.45
N ARG A 169 0.66 -2.82 -9.69
CA ARG A 169 0.84 -3.62 -10.90
C ARG A 169 1.77 -2.92 -11.89
#